data_a962672dbf7a71cf7e06187d669c8633
#
_entry.id   a962672dbf7a71cf7e06187d669c8633
#
_cell.length_a   1.000
_cell.length_b   1.000
_cell.length_c   1.000
_cell.angle_alpha   90.00
_cell.angle_beta   90.00
_cell.angle_gamma   90.00
#
_symmetry.space_group_name_H-M   'P 1'
#
loop_
_entity.id
_entity.type
_entity.pdbx_description
1 polymer ?
#
loop_
_entity_poly.entity_id
_entity_poly.type
_entity_poly.pdbx_seq_one_letter_code
_entity_poly.pdbx_strand_id
1 'polypeptide(L)'
;MRIKDIMTKNPMTVDSETLVLDAHKIMKENNIRRLPVVDKGKLLGIITRHDLLEASPSPATSLSVHELNYLLSKMKVKEIMKKNPLTLTPDTPFEEALKIGQDKKIGSFPVVENGKLVGIATESDIVRFLTRALGLRDEGSRITIEGLGGKLGDLERIISIVNQHQTIILSMFSLPRPEKKDWMIVLRLKTSDPEPIVKDFKKAGFNVTYSAWFRCETGQA
;
A
#
# COMPACT_ATOMS: atom_id res chain seq x y z
N MET A 1 8.16 -2.40 11.49
CA MET A 1 7.49 -1.15 11.13
C MET A 1 6.07 -1.14 11.67
N ARG A 2 5.52 0.03 12.02
CA ARG A 2 4.19 0.15 12.63
C ARG A 2 3.29 1.00 11.75
N ILE A 3 1.98 0.93 11.96
CA ILE A 3 1.00 1.68 11.18
C ILE A 3 1.23 3.18 11.22
N LYS A 4 1.65 3.74 12.37
CA LYS A 4 1.98 5.18 12.50
C LYS A 4 3.07 5.68 11.54
N ASP A 5 3.92 4.76 11.03
CA ASP A 5 5.04 5.09 10.15
C ASP A 5 4.59 5.24 8.68
N ILE A 6 3.40 4.69 8.34
CA ILE A 6 2.90 4.65 6.96
C ILE A 6 1.53 5.30 6.76
N MET A 7 0.73 5.43 7.84
CA MET A 7 -0.64 5.98 7.77
C MET A 7 -0.67 7.43 7.29
N THR A 8 -1.75 7.83 6.69
CA THR A 8 -2.10 9.24 6.53
C THR A 8 -2.58 9.79 7.86
N LYS A 9 -1.83 10.74 8.44
CA LYS A 9 -2.17 11.41 9.71
C LYS A 9 -3.24 12.46 9.47
N ASN A 10 -4.08 12.71 10.49
CA ASN A 10 -5.14 13.71 10.45
C ASN A 10 -5.96 13.64 9.14
N PRO A 11 -6.59 12.49 8.85
CA PRO A 11 -7.32 12.34 7.60
C PRO A 11 -8.51 13.30 7.55
N MET A 12 -8.91 13.67 6.34
CA MET A 12 -10.19 14.35 6.15
C MET A 12 -11.32 13.49 6.66
N THR A 13 -12.25 14.11 7.37
CA THR A 13 -13.44 13.47 7.94
C THR A 13 -14.69 14.20 7.52
N VAL A 14 -15.81 13.55 7.67
CA VAL A 14 -17.15 14.16 7.58
C VAL A 14 -17.94 13.81 8.84
N ASP A 15 -18.96 14.61 9.16
CA ASP A 15 -19.93 14.23 10.19
C ASP A 15 -21.04 13.35 9.62
N SER A 16 -21.81 12.73 10.48
CA SER A 16 -22.86 11.79 10.08
C SER A 16 -24.04 12.48 9.37
N GLU A 17 -24.24 13.79 9.58
CA GLU A 17 -25.28 14.60 8.96
C GLU A 17 -24.88 15.21 7.62
N THR A 18 -23.60 15.09 7.24
CA THR A 18 -23.08 15.55 5.93
C THR A 18 -23.90 14.90 4.81
N LEU A 19 -24.24 15.68 3.79
CA LEU A 19 -24.92 15.15 2.60
C LEU A 19 -24.00 14.24 1.79
N VAL A 20 -24.56 13.19 1.22
CA VAL A 20 -23.81 12.22 0.39
C VAL A 20 -23.15 12.90 -0.80
N LEU A 21 -23.79 13.89 -1.41
CA LEU A 21 -23.22 14.66 -2.53
C LEU A 21 -22.01 15.49 -2.09
N ASP A 22 -22.03 16.07 -0.89
CA ASP A 22 -20.91 16.84 -0.35
C ASP A 22 -19.72 15.92 -0.03
N ALA A 23 -19.98 14.75 0.57
CA ALA A 23 -18.96 13.74 0.79
C ALA A 23 -18.31 13.28 -0.53
N HIS A 24 -19.11 13.10 -1.58
CA HIS A 24 -18.61 12.78 -2.91
C HIS A 24 -17.71 13.89 -3.50
N LYS A 25 -18.16 15.14 -3.36
CA LYS A 25 -17.41 16.33 -3.79
C LYS A 25 -16.05 16.39 -3.08
N ILE A 26 -16.02 16.23 -1.75
CA ILE A 26 -14.77 16.19 -0.96
C ILE A 26 -13.85 15.09 -1.46
N MET A 27 -14.36 13.88 -1.69
CA MET A 27 -13.54 12.79 -2.21
C MET A 27 -12.94 13.09 -3.58
N LYS A 28 -13.72 13.72 -4.47
CA LYS A 28 -13.29 14.06 -5.83
C LYS A 28 -12.23 15.16 -5.84
N GLU A 29 -12.49 16.25 -5.12
CA GLU A 29 -11.60 17.42 -5.08
C GLU A 29 -10.25 17.11 -4.44
N ASN A 30 -10.22 16.20 -3.46
CA ASN A 30 -9.01 15.83 -2.74
C ASN A 30 -8.39 14.51 -3.24
N ASN A 31 -8.91 13.94 -4.33
CA ASN A 31 -8.45 12.67 -4.91
C ASN A 31 -8.35 11.54 -3.87
N ILE A 32 -9.34 11.47 -2.96
CA ILE A 32 -9.44 10.42 -1.94
C ILE A 32 -10.67 9.55 -2.20
N ARG A 33 -10.64 8.33 -1.70
CA ARG A 33 -11.69 7.33 -1.98
C ARG A 33 -12.46 6.91 -0.72
N ARG A 34 -12.10 7.47 0.43
CA ARG A 34 -12.66 7.08 1.73
C ARG A 34 -12.63 8.26 2.68
N LEU A 35 -13.67 8.39 3.49
CA LEU A 35 -13.79 9.39 4.55
C LEU A 35 -14.23 8.70 5.83
N PRO A 36 -13.46 8.77 6.92
CA PRO A 36 -13.97 8.44 8.24
C PRO A 36 -15.10 9.39 8.62
N VAL A 37 -16.12 8.85 9.27
CA VAL A 37 -17.28 9.60 9.76
C VAL A 37 -17.11 9.81 11.26
N VAL A 38 -17.00 11.06 11.69
CA VAL A 38 -16.67 11.44 13.06
C VAL A 38 -17.64 12.48 13.58
N ASP A 39 -18.34 12.15 14.67
CA ASP A 39 -19.18 13.11 15.39
C ASP A 39 -18.61 13.37 16.79
N LYS A 40 -18.49 14.63 17.17
CA LYS A 40 -17.98 15.06 18.48
C LYS A 40 -16.66 14.38 18.87
N GLY A 41 -15.77 14.17 17.89
CA GLY A 41 -14.48 13.53 18.09
C GLY A 41 -14.50 11.99 18.14
N LYS A 42 -15.67 11.36 18.06
CA LYS A 42 -15.83 9.91 18.08
C LYS A 42 -16.02 9.36 16.68
N LEU A 43 -15.25 8.34 16.31
CA LEU A 43 -15.42 7.61 15.06
C LEU A 43 -16.73 6.80 15.09
N LEU A 44 -17.63 7.07 14.16
CA LEU A 44 -18.91 6.36 14.01
C LEU A 44 -18.89 5.35 12.86
N GLY A 45 -18.20 5.69 11.78
CA GLY A 45 -18.24 4.89 10.56
C GLY A 45 -17.14 5.27 9.57
N ILE A 46 -17.23 4.65 8.42
CA ILE A 46 -16.45 5.00 7.24
C ILE A 46 -17.36 4.97 6.02
N ILE A 47 -17.21 5.93 5.13
CA ILE A 47 -17.86 5.94 3.83
C ILE A 47 -16.81 5.87 2.73
N THR A 48 -17.08 5.08 1.70
CA THR A 48 -16.20 4.91 0.56
C THR A 48 -16.86 5.37 -0.74
N ARG A 49 -16.05 5.64 -1.77
CA ARG A 49 -16.58 5.95 -3.11
C ARG A 49 -17.50 4.84 -3.65
N HIS A 50 -17.24 3.59 -3.26
CA HIS A 50 -18.08 2.45 -3.64
C HIS A 50 -19.47 2.55 -2.99
N ASP A 51 -19.53 2.84 -1.69
CA ASP A 51 -20.80 3.01 -0.98
C ASP A 51 -21.66 4.13 -1.61
N LEU A 52 -21.02 5.21 -2.09
CA LEU A 52 -21.67 6.30 -2.82
C LEU A 52 -22.24 5.83 -4.17
N LEU A 53 -21.51 4.97 -4.89
CA LEU A 53 -21.98 4.43 -6.16
C LEU A 53 -23.11 3.42 -5.97
N GLU A 54 -23.05 2.58 -4.95
CA GLU A 54 -24.11 1.63 -4.61
C GLU A 54 -25.41 2.33 -4.13
N ALA A 55 -25.28 3.46 -3.43
CA ALA A 55 -26.42 4.27 -3.02
C ALA A 55 -27.07 5.02 -4.19
N SER A 56 -26.41 5.09 -5.35
CA SER A 56 -26.97 5.67 -6.55
C SER A 56 -27.99 4.71 -7.17
N PRO A 57 -29.19 5.19 -7.53
CA PRO A 57 -30.23 4.33 -8.10
C PRO A 57 -29.76 3.63 -9.37
N SER A 58 -30.20 2.39 -9.55
CA SER A 58 -29.96 1.62 -10.77
C SER A 58 -30.57 2.34 -11.99
N PRO A 59 -29.96 2.28 -13.18
CA PRO A 59 -30.57 2.75 -14.42
C PRO A 59 -31.95 2.12 -14.73
N ALA A 60 -32.29 0.99 -14.08
CA ALA A 60 -33.54 0.29 -14.24
C ALA A 60 -34.66 0.81 -13.30
N THR A 61 -34.43 1.92 -12.58
CA THR A 61 -35.47 2.51 -11.71
C THR A 61 -36.58 3.14 -12.52
N SER A 62 -37.80 3.12 -11.99
CA SER A 62 -38.99 3.83 -12.55
C SER A 62 -39.00 5.32 -12.20
N LEU A 63 -38.09 5.79 -11.35
CA LEU A 63 -38.02 7.19 -10.93
C LEU A 63 -37.47 8.07 -12.05
N SER A 64 -38.00 9.26 -12.19
CA SER A 64 -37.46 10.27 -13.09
C SER A 64 -36.09 10.78 -12.58
N VAL A 65 -35.30 11.35 -13.50
CA VAL A 65 -33.97 11.93 -13.15
C VAL A 65 -34.13 13.04 -12.07
N HIS A 66 -35.24 13.78 -12.09
CA HIS A 66 -35.51 14.82 -11.09
C HIS A 66 -35.78 14.25 -9.70
N GLU A 67 -36.57 13.19 -9.60
CA GLU A 67 -36.85 12.50 -8.33
C GLU A 67 -35.57 11.87 -7.76
N LEU A 68 -34.76 11.26 -8.61
CA LEU A 68 -33.47 10.70 -8.21
C LEU A 68 -32.52 11.75 -7.64
N ASN A 69 -32.37 12.87 -8.34
CA ASN A 69 -31.54 13.99 -7.89
C ASN A 69 -32.06 14.59 -6.58
N TYR A 70 -33.35 14.68 -6.42
CA TYR A 70 -33.99 15.16 -5.20
C TYR A 70 -33.68 14.24 -4.02
N LEU A 71 -33.83 12.92 -4.18
CA LEU A 71 -33.56 11.94 -3.13
C LEU A 71 -32.08 11.95 -2.74
N LEU A 72 -31.17 11.90 -3.72
CA LEU A 72 -29.73 11.95 -3.48
C LEU A 72 -29.30 13.26 -2.80
N SER A 73 -29.94 14.38 -3.12
CA SER A 73 -29.62 15.69 -2.52
C SER A 73 -29.96 15.79 -1.04
N LYS A 74 -30.81 14.90 -0.52
CA LYS A 74 -31.21 14.87 0.90
C LYS A 74 -30.58 13.74 1.69
N MET A 75 -29.98 12.76 1.01
CA MET A 75 -29.39 11.59 1.65
C MET A 75 -28.18 11.98 2.47
N LYS A 76 -28.11 11.50 3.71
CA LYS A 76 -27.02 11.77 4.65
C LYS A 76 -26.05 10.61 4.73
N VAL A 77 -24.79 10.92 5.03
CA VAL A 77 -23.72 9.93 5.16
C VAL A 77 -24.08 8.81 6.15
N LYS A 78 -24.75 9.12 7.26
CA LYS A 78 -25.19 8.12 8.25
C LYS A 78 -26.08 7.01 7.70
N GLU A 79 -26.77 7.25 6.57
CA GLU A 79 -27.70 6.31 5.96
C GLU A 79 -26.97 5.22 5.17
N ILE A 80 -25.79 5.53 4.63
CA ILE A 80 -25.04 4.63 3.75
C ILE A 80 -23.64 4.24 4.28
N MET A 81 -23.13 4.90 5.34
CA MET A 81 -21.83 4.58 5.91
C MET A 81 -21.77 3.17 6.49
N LYS A 82 -20.61 2.55 6.42
CA LYS A 82 -20.31 1.33 7.21
C LYS A 82 -20.04 1.72 8.65
N LYS A 83 -20.98 1.34 9.55
CA LYS A 83 -20.89 1.62 10.99
C LYS A 83 -19.84 0.73 11.65
N ASN A 84 -19.24 1.22 12.74
CA ASN A 84 -18.28 0.50 13.57
C ASN A 84 -17.18 -0.20 12.72
N PRO A 85 -16.43 0.56 11.91
CA PRO A 85 -15.38 -0.01 11.08
C PRO A 85 -14.30 -0.65 11.96
N LEU A 86 -13.66 -1.68 11.44
CA LEU A 86 -12.50 -2.24 12.10
C LEU A 86 -11.39 -1.19 12.16
N THR A 87 -10.86 -0.94 13.34
CA THR A 87 -9.82 0.05 13.60
C THR A 87 -8.50 -0.62 13.93
N LEU A 88 -7.41 0.09 13.71
CA LEU A 88 -6.08 -0.26 14.18
C LEU A 88 -5.60 0.77 15.20
N THR A 89 -4.55 0.43 15.94
CA THR A 89 -3.81 1.37 16.76
C THR A 89 -2.58 1.88 16.00
N PRO A 90 -2.00 3.03 16.36
CA PRO A 90 -0.75 3.53 15.77
C PRO A 90 0.39 2.52 15.84
N ASP A 91 0.43 1.73 16.93
CA ASP A 91 1.49 0.77 17.19
C ASP A 91 1.26 -0.62 16.62
N THR A 92 0.14 -0.86 15.94
CA THR A 92 -0.12 -2.13 15.24
C THR A 92 1.01 -2.42 14.25
N PRO A 93 1.59 -3.64 14.26
CA PRO A 93 2.58 -4.06 13.27
C PRO A 93 1.98 -4.01 11.86
N PHE A 94 2.80 -3.55 10.90
CA PHE A 94 2.39 -3.45 9.51
C PHE A 94 1.94 -4.80 8.93
N GLU A 95 2.65 -5.87 9.26
CA GLU A 95 2.40 -7.24 8.80
C GLU A 95 1.05 -7.77 9.32
N GLU A 96 0.69 -7.40 10.55
CA GLU A 96 -0.60 -7.73 11.14
C GLU A 96 -1.75 -7.03 10.42
N ALA A 97 -1.58 -5.73 10.12
CA ALA A 97 -2.57 -4.96 9.36
C ALA A 97 -2.80 -5.55 7.96
N LEU A 98 -1.72 -5.99 7.28
CA LEU A 98 -1.81 -6.68 5.99
C LEU A 98 -2.62 -7.95 6.09
N LYS A 99 -2.30 -8.81 7.07
CA LYS A 99 -3.00 -10.08 7.27
C LYS A 99 -4.49 -9.85 7.54
N ILE A 100 -4.82 -8.92 8.44
CA ILE A 100 -6.22 -8.57 8.74
C ILE A 100 -6.94 -8.08 7.48
N GLY A 101 -6.27 -7.23 6.67
CA GLY A 101 -6.82 -6.70 5.42
C GLY A 101 -7.16 -7.80 4.42
N GLN A 102 -6.26 -8.76 4.24
CA GLN A 102 -6.46 -9.91 3.35
C GLN A 102 -7.56 -10.83 3.85
N ASP A 103 -7.50 -11.26 5.11
CA ASP A 103 -8.44 -12.22 5.70
C ASP A 103 -9.88 -11.66 5.70
N LYS A 104 -10.03 -10.37 5.97
CA LYS A 104 -11.34 -9.71 6.05
C LYS A 104 -11.76 -8.95 4.79
N LYS A 105 -10.93 -8.94 3.75
CA LYS A 105 -11.13 -8.17 2.50
C LYS A 105 -11.38 -6.68 2.75
N ILE A 106 -10.62 -6.09 3.68
CA ILE A 106 -10.72 -4.69 4.08
C ILE A 106 -9.51 -3.94 3.53
N GLY A 107 -9.75 -2.95 2.68
CA GLY A 107 -8.70 -2.13 2.05
C GLY A 107 -8.39 -0.81 2.78
N SER A 108 -8.94 -0.60 3.98
CA SER A 108 -8.64 0.60 4.80
C SER A 108 -9.05 0.43 6.24
N PHE A 109 -8.26 1.04 7.12
CA PHE A 109 -8.46 1.01 8.57
C PHE A 109 -8.35 2.42 9.13
N PRO A 110 -9.41 2.97 9.74
CA PRO A 110 -9.23 4.11 10.62
C PRO A 110 -8.27 3.74 11.77
N VAL A 111 -7.36 4.63 12.09
CA VAL A 111 -6.39 4.44 13.17
C VAL A 111 -6.82 5.28 14.36
N VAL A 112 -7.02 4.60 15.48
CA VAL A 112 -7.58 5.20 16.70
C VAL A 112 -6.59 5.08 17.86
N GLU A 113 -6.39 6.17 18.57
CA GLU A 113 -5.61 6.24 19.79
C GLU A 113 -6.41 6.96 20.89
N ASN A 114 -6.50 6.36 22.06
CA ASN A 114 -7.29 6.89 23.19
C ASN A 114 -8.73 7.29 22.81
N GLY A 115 -9.38 6.49 21.96
CA GLY A 115 -10.75 6.71 21.50
C GLY A 115 -10.91 7.79 20.41
N LYS A 116 -9.82 8.43 19.97
CA LYS A 116 -9.83 9.47 18.94
C LYS A 116 -9.22 8.98 17.62
N LEU A 117 -9.78 9.41 16.52
CA LEU A 117 -9.20 9.16 15.20
C LEU A 117 -7.90 9.97 15.05
N VAL A 118 -6.78 9.29 14.79
CA VAL A 118 -5.46 9.91 14.60
C VAL A 118 -4.91 9.71 13.19
N GLY A 119 -5.48 8.76 12.43
CA GLY A 119 -5.01 8.46 11.08
C GLY A 119 -5.95 7.55 10.31
N ILE A 120 -5.59 7.28 9.08
CA ILE A 120 -6.17 6.22 8.24
C ILE A 120 -5.03 5.48 7.54
N ALA A 121 -5.04 4.16 7.60
CA ALA A 121 -4.14 3.29 6.85
C ALA A 121 -4.90 2.65 5.70
N THR A 122 -4.36 2.73 4.49
CA THR A 122 -5.01 2.25 3.27
C THR A 122 -4.08 1.36 2.45
N GLU A 123 -4.62 0.58 1.52
CA GLU A 123 -3.83 -0.17 0.53
C GLU A 123 -2.84 0.72 -0.22
N SER A 124 -3.22 1.97 -0.53
CA SER A 124 -2.34 2.92 -1.21
C SER A 124 -1.12 3.29 -0.36
N ASP A 125 -1.27 3.37 0.96
CA ASP A 125 -0.16 3.65 1.88
C ASP A 125 0.79 2.44 1.92
N ILE A 126 0.24 1.24 1.90
CA ILE A 126 1.00 -0.02 1.82
C ILE A 126 1.81 -0.09 0.52
N VAL A 127 1.16 0.16 -0.63
CA VAL A 127 1.85 0.17 -1.93
C VAL A 127 2.95 1.22 -1.95
N ARG A 128 2.68 2.42 -1.45
CA ARG A 128 3.68 3.50 -1.34
C ARG A 128 4.87 3.08 -0.49
N PHE A 129 4.60 2.43 0.62
CA PHE A 129 5.64 1.88 1.48
C PHE A 129 6.48 0.81 0.77
N LEU A 130 5.84 -0.19 0.15
CA LEU A 130 6.53 -1.24 -0.59
C LEU A 130 7.38 -0.67 -1.73
N THR A 131 6.87 0.32 -2.46
CA THR A 131 7.62 1.03 -3.50
C THR A 131 8.93 1.63 -2.95
N ARG A 132 8.88 2.19 -1.74
CA ARG A 132 10.09 2.71 -1.07
C ARG A 132 10.99 1.59 -0.56
N ALA A 133 10.43 0.61 0.13
CA ALA A 133 11.18 -0.50 0.72
C ALA A 133 11.91 -1.34 -0.33
N LEU A 134 11.30 -1.48 -1.52
CA LEU A 134 11.92 -2.16 -2.66
C LEU A 134 12.89 -1.26 -3.45
N GLY A 135 13.12 -0.02 -3.02
CA GLY A 135 14.02 0.92 -3.69
C GLY A 135 13.59 1.31 -5.11
N LEU A 136 12.27 1.26 -5.41
CA LEU A 136 11.76 1.53 -6.76
C LEU A 136 11.76 3.03 -7.13
N ARG A 137 12.05 3.91 -6.17
CA ARG A 137 12.16 5.35 -6.40
C ARG A 137 13.58 5.81 -6.73
N ASP A 138 14.55 4.93 -6.56
CA ASP A 138 15.95 5.23 -6.81
C ASP A 138 16.40 4.63 -8.15
N GLU A 139 17.26 5.34 -8.87
CA GLU A 139 17.94 4.78 -10.03
C GLU A 139 18.89 3.67 -9.58
N GLY A 140 18.93 2.60 -10.34
CA GLY A 140 19.80 1.50 -9.99
C GLY A 140 19.54 0.24 -10.80
N SER A 141 20.36 -0.75 -10.60
CA SER A 141 20.24 -2.04 -11.28
C SER A 141 19.61 -3.08 -10.37
N ARG A 142 18.78 -3.94 -10.95
CA ARG A 142 18.24 -5.12 -10.30
C ARG A 142 19.03 -6.35 -10.74
N ILE A 143 19.41 -7.18 -9.77
CA ILE A 143 20.02 -8.50 -9.99
C ILE A 143 19.15 -9.53 -9.27
N THR A 144 18.84 -10.63 -9.95
CA THR A 144 18.11 -11.76 -9.36
C THR A 144 19.00 -13.00 -9.37
N ILE A 145 19.17 -13.59 -8.21
CA ILE A 145 19.94 -14.83 -7.97
C ILE A 145 18.96 -15.91 -7.55
N GLU A 146 18.97 -17.04 -8.24
CA GLU A 146 18.07 -18.16 -8.00
C GLU A 146 18.84 -19.43 -7.59
N GLY A 147 18.10 -20.42 -7.09
CA GLY A 147 18.71 -21.74 -6.76
C GLY A 147 19.44 -21.74 -5.43
N LEU A 148 19.10 -20.80 -4.52
CA LEU A 148 19.72 -20.75 -3.20
C LEU A 148 19.07 -21.81 -2.31
N GLY A 149 19.89 -22.74 -1.84
CA GLY A 149 19.43 -23.83 -0.98
C GLY A 149 19.29 -23.48 0.50
N GLY A 150 19.34 -22.19 0.85
CA GLY A 150 19.32 -21.72 2.24
C GLY A 150 20.59 -22.13 3.03
N LYS A 151 21.71 -22.30 2.35
CA LYS A 151 22.99 -22.61 3.01
C LYS A 151 23.47 -21.44 3.84
N LEU A 152 24.00 -21.75 5.01
CA LEU A 152 24.70 -20.75 5.83
C LEU A 152 25.86 -20.15 5.03
N GLY A 153 25.99 -18.81 5.07
CA GLY A 153 27.05 -18.08 4.37
C GLY A 153 26.70 -17.60 2.96
N ASP A 154 25.62 -18.05 2.34
CA ASP A 154 25.24 -17.55 1.00
C ASP A 154 24.99 -16.03 1.00
N LEU A 155 24.29 -15.50 2.01
CA LEU A 155 24.05 -14.06 2.15
C LEU A 155 25.37 -13.30 2.38
N GLU A 156 26.25 -13.81 3.23
CA GLU A 156 27.56 -13.20 3.49
C GLU A 156 28.38 -13.08 2.20
N ARG A 157 28.42 -14.15 1.40
CA ARG A 157 29.14 -14.17 0.11
C ARG A 157 28.54 -13.17 -0.88
N ILE A 158 27.20 -13.07 -0.95
CA ILE A 158 26.51 -12.11 -1.80
C ILE A 158 26.86 -10.68 -1.39
N ILE A 159 26.76 -10.37 -0.09
CA ILE A 159 27.09 -9.03 0.42
C ILE A 159 28.57 -8.71 0.23
N SER A 160 29.46 -9.68 0.44
CA SER A 160 30.91 -9.51 0.23
C SER A 160 31.24 -9.12 -1.22
N ILE A 161 30.63 -9.79 -2.20
CA ILE A 161 30.82 -9.46 -3.62
C ILE A 161 30.31 -8.03 -3.91
N VAL A 162 29.14 -7.64 -3.44
CA VAL A 162 28.61 -6.28 -3.64
C VAL A 162 29.55 -5.23 -3.02
N ASN A 163 30.07 -5.50 -1.81
CA ASN A 163 31.00 -4.60 -1.11
C ASN A 163 32.34 -4.42 -1.86
N GLN A 164 32.87 -5.46 -2.52
CA GLN A 164 34.07 -5.34 -3.35
C GLN A 164 33.88 -4.32 -4.48
N HIS A 165 32.66 -4.18 -4.99
CA HIS A 165 32.30 -3.18 -6.01
C HIS A 165 31.94 -1.81 -5.41
N GLN A 166 32.06 -1.61 -4.10
CA GLN A 166 31.76 -0.35 -3.40
C GLN A 166 30.37 0.20 -3.74
N THR A 167 29.41 -0.70 -3.93
CA THR A 167 28.05 -0.38 -4.38
C THR A 167 27.07 -0.42 -3.21
N ILE A 168 26.16 0.56 -3.17
CA ILE A 168 25.11 0.64 -2.14
C ILE A 168 23.98 -0.33 -2.49
N ILE A 169 23.58 -1.14 -1.52
CA ILE A 169 22.36 -1.95 -1.61
C ILE A 169 21.15 -1.07 -1.30
N LEU A 170 20.33 -0.77 -2.30
CA LEU A 170 19.10 0.00 -2.17
C LEU A 170 17.98 -0.84 -1.53
N SER A 171 17.89 -2.11 -1.91
CA SER A 171 17.01 -3.09 -1.28
C SER A 171 17.51 -4.51 -1.53
N MET A 172 17.18 -5.39 -0.62
CA MET A 172 17.41 -6.83 -0.74
C MET A 172 16.23 -7.57 -0.11
N PHE A 173 15.69 -8.55 -0.80
CA PHE A 173 14.70 -9.43 -0.25
C PHE A 173 14.84 -10.84 -0.82
N SER A 174 14.41 -11.82 -0.04
CA SER A 174 14.39 -13.23 -0.43
C SER A 174 12.97 -13.71 -0.59
N LEU A 175 12.73 -14.56 -1.60
CA LEU A 175 11.46 -15.18 -1.86
C LEU A 175 11.63 -16.69 -1.95
N PRO A 176 10.82 -17.48 -1.23
CA PRO A 176 10.78 -18.92 -1.40
C PRO A 176 10.19 -19.27 -2.76
N ARG A 177 10.72 -20.31 -3.40
CA ARG A 177 10.16 -20.91 -4.61
C ARG A 177 9.73 -22.34 -4.29
N PRO A 178 8.52 -22.55 -3.77
CA PRO A 178 8.06 -23.85 -3.27
C PRO A 178 8.13 -24.97 -4.30
N GLU A 179 7.84 -24.67 -5.56
CA GLU A 179 7.89 -25.63 -6.68
C GLU A 179 9.30 -26.17 -6.96
N LYS A 180 10.32 -25.33 -6.75
CA LYS A 180 11.75 -25.67 -6.95
C LYS A 180 12.44 -26.06 -5.65
N LYS A 181 11.76 -25.93 -4.51
CA LYS A 181 12.29 -26.18 -3.15
C LYS A 181 13.58 -25.41 -2.86
N ASP A 182 13.68 -24.20 -3.40
CA ASP A 182 14.81 -23.30 -3.23
C ASP A 182 14.34 -21.86 -2.96
N TRP A 183 15.27 -20.92 -2.89
CA TRP A 183 15.04 -19.52 -2.67
C TRP A 183 15.62 -18.69 -3.82
N MET A 184 15.04 -17.55 -4.06
CA MET A 184 15.66 -16.50 -4.85
C MET A 184 15.92 -15.26 -4.00
N ILE A 185 16.99 -14.54 -4.34
CA ILE A 185 17.30 -13.22 -3.79
C ILE A 185 17.20 -12.21 -4.92
N VAL A 186 16.52 -11.11 -4.63
CA VAL A 186 16.46 -9.94 -5.49
C VAL A 186 17.22 -8.82 -4.83
N LEU A 187 18.21 -8.29 -5.53
CA LEU A 187 19.01 -7.15 -5.12
C LEU A 187 18.68 -5.94 -5.98
N ARG A 188 18.58 -4.78 -5.37
CA ARG A 188 18.68 -3.50 -6.08
C ARG A 188 19.90 -2.77 -5.60
N LEU A 189 20.74 -2.38 -6.54
CA LEU A 189 22.07 -1.81 -6.31
C LEU A 189 22.11 -0.41 -6.96
N LYS A 190 22.75 0.53 -6.28
CA LYS A 190 22.95 1.89 -6.81
C LYS A 190 24.10 1.90 -7.81
N THR A 191 23.87 1.26 -8.96
CA THR A 191 24.82 1.24 -10.09
C THR A 191 24.07 1.29 -11.41
N SER A 192 24.65 1.94 -12.40
CA SER A 192 24.17 1.95 -13.78
C SER A 192 24.69 0.77 -14.60
N ASP A 193 25.81 0.15 -14.18
CA ASP A 193 26.40 -1.01 -14.81
C ASP A 193 26.48 -2.18 -13.82
N PRO A 194 25.57 -3.16 -13.90
CA PRO A 194 25.57 -4.34 -13.05
C PRO A 194 26.51 -5.45 -13.54
N GLU A 195 27.03 -5.39 -14.79
CA GLU A 195 27.73 -6.50 -15.43
C GLU A 195 29.00 -6.97 -14.69
N PRO A 196 29.86 -6.09 -14.13
CA PRO A 196 30.98 -6.55 -13.32
C PRO A 196 30.58 -7.39 -12.12
N ILE A 197 29.51 -6.96 -11.42
CA ILE A 197 28.97 -7.63 -10.24
C ILE A 197 28.35 -8.98 -10.63
N VAL A 198 27.59 -9.00 -11.72
CA VAL A 198 26.99 -10.24 -12.28
C VAL A 198 28.07 -11.26 -12.63
N LYS A 199 29.16 -10.81 -13.24
CA LYS A 199 30.32 -11.67 -13.59
C LYS A 199 30.92 -12.32 -12.35
N ASP A 200 31.08 -11.57 -11.27
CA ASP A 200 31.66 -12.09 -10.05
C ASP A 200 30.70 -12.99 -9.27
N PHE A 201 29.39 -12.71 -9.31
CA PHE A 201 28.38 -13.66 -8.81
C PHE A 201 28.44 -15.00 -9.56
N LYS A 202 28.54 -14.98 -10.90
CA LYS A 202 28.63 -16.20 -11.72
C LYS A 202 29.93 -16.96 -11.43
N LYS A 203 31.09 -16.28 -11.29
CA LYS A 203 32.35 -16.90 -10.90
C LYS A 203 32.29 -17.55 -9.51
N ALA A 204 31.53 -16.94 -8.58
CA ALA A 204 31.33 -17.48 -7.24
C ALA A 204 30.33 -18.64 -7.19
N GLY A 205 29.77 -19.06 -8.36
CA GLY A 205 28.84 -20.17 -8.49
C GLY A 205 27.38 -19.81 -8.26
N PHE A 206 27.04 -18.53 -8.22
CA PHE A 206 25.65 -18.10 -8.11
C PHE A 206 24.94 -18.12 -9.47
N ASN A 207 23.69 -18.59 -9.48
CA ASN A 207 22.85 -18.60 -10.67
C ASN A 207 22.12 -17.25 -10.82
N VAL A 208 22.70 -16.33 -11.59
CA VAL A 208 22.08 -15.05 -11.91
C VAL A 208 21.16 -15.23 -13.10
N THR A 209 19.84 -15.09 -12.88
CA THR A 209 18.81 -15.30 -13.90
C THR A 209 18.32 -14.02 -14.53
N TYR A 210 18.55 -12.87 -13.89
CA TYR A 210 18.11 -11.57 -14.39
C TYR A 210 19.06 -10.46 -13.90
N SER A 211 19.41 -9.57 -14.80
CA SER A 211 20.03 -8.29 -14.47
C SER A 211 19.53 -7.20 -15.42
N ALA A 212 19.18 -6.05 -14.92
CA ALA A 212 18.82 -4.88 -15.71
C ALA A 212 18.98 -3.59 -14.90
N TRP A 213 19.34 -2.53 -15.60
CA TRP A 213 19.32 -1.19 -15.07
C TRP A 213 17.92 -0.56 -15.25
N PHE A 214 17.49 0.17 -14.25
CA PHE A 214 16.21 0.90 -14.27
C PHE A 214 16.46 2.36 -13.95
N ARG A 215 16.03 3.21 -14.85
CA ARG A 215 15.91 4.64 -14.62
C ARG A 215 14.60 4.91 -13.87
N CYS A 216 14.65 5.69 -12.82
CA CYS A 216 13.45 6.23 -12.23
C CYS A 216 12.94 7.33 -13.17
N GLU A 217 11.97 7.02 -14.02
CA GLU A 217 11.19 8.07 -14.65
C GLU A 217 10.41 8.74 -13.53
N THR A 218 10.87 9.91 -13.09
CA THR A 218 10.10 10.80 -12.22
C THR A 218 8.88 11.24 -13.01
N GLY A 219 7.86 10.39 -13.02
CA GLY A 219 6.53 10.77 -13.45
C GLY A 219 6.11 11.94 -12.57
N GLN A 220 5.88 13.07 -13.20
CA GLN A 220 5.23 14.21 -12.60
C GLN A 220 3.95 13.72 -11.93
N ALA A 221 3.90 13.81 -10.60
CA ALA A 221 2.71 13.59 -9.81
C ALA A 221 1.91 14.89 -9.75
#